data_84f7f6fd8b84db05ccc988a014747261
#
_entry.id   84f7f6fd8b84db05ccc988a014747261
#
_cell.length_a   1.000
_cell.length_b   1.000
_cell.length_c   1.000
_cell.angle_alpha   90.00
_cell.angle_beta   90.00
_cell.angle_gamma   90.00
#
_symmetry.space_group_name_H-M   'P 1'
#
loop_
_entity.id
_entity.type
_entity.pdbx_description
1 polymer ?
#
loop_
_entity_poly.entity_id
_entity_poly.type
_entity_poly.pdbx_seq_one_letter_code
_entity_poly.pdbx_strand_id
1 'polypeptide(L)'
;MTLSAPVKFDDVLATYEWVSSSSPTENKAFVSRITGNVHWSSSIIDLDEELPEDIEDGSIYVSVPHKYDLNLGKDLALTFAAERIADSYETVSNIFRQRGAYGKFKDLLEREGHLEAWYEYEANAIELALCEWAAEQGLLIAEGSAQMSGRGHR
;
A
#
# COMPACT_ATOMS: atom_id res chain seq x y z
N MET A 1 -29.01 -10.25 4.95
CA MET A 1 -27.61 -9.94 4.80
C MET A 1 -27.42 -8.67 3.99
N THR A 2 -26.60 -7.80 4.48
CA THR A 2 -26.34 -6.53 3.81
C THR A 2 -25.21 -6.70 2.80
N LEU A 3 -25.46 -6.25 1.59
CA LEU A 3 -24.43 -6.27 0.57
C LEU A 3 -23.62 -4.99 0.64
N SER A 4 -22.32 -5.14 0.67
CA SER A 4 -21.42 -4.00 0.68
C SER A 4 -21.30 -3.47 -0.75
N ALA A 5 -21.26 -2.14 -0.88
CA ALA A 5 -20.94 -1.54 -2.15
C ALA A 5 -19.45 -1.78 -2.44
N PRO A 6 -19.08 -2.00 -3.71
CA PRO A 6 -17.68 -2.21 -4.02
C PRO A 6 -16.89 -0.92 -3.83
N VAL A 7 -15.62 -1.08 -3.46
CA VAL A 7 -14.69 0.03 -3.37
C VAL A 7 -13.74 -0.05 -4.55
N LYS A 8 -13.41 1.10 -5.11
CA LYS A 8 -12.49 1.13 -6.26
C LYS A 8 -11.08 0.84 -5.79
N PHE A 9 -10.38 0.00 -6.53
CA PHE A 9 -9.00 -0.29 -6.18
C PHE A 9 -8.15 0.97 -6.13
N ASP A 10 -8.37 1.90 -7.07
CA ASP A 10 -7.59 3.14 -7.09
C ASP A 10 -7.79 3.94 -5.81
N ASP A 11 -8.99 3.91 -5.23
CA ASP A 11 -9.25 4.59 -3.97
C ASP A 11 -8.51 3.93 -2.82
N VAL A 12 -8.50 2.60 -2.80
CA VAL A 12 -7.76 1.87 -1.78
C VAL A 12 -6.27 2.14 -1.90
N LEU A 13 -5.76 2.12 -3.13
CA LEU A 13 -4.35 2.38 -3.37
C LEU A 13 -3.96 3.79 -2.91
N ALA A 14 -4.78 4.78 -3.25
CA ALA A 14 -4.50 6.16 -2.87
C ALA A 14 -4.48 6.32 -1.36
N THR A 15 -5.45 5.71 -0.65
CA THR A 15 -5.47 5.80 0.81
C THR A 15 -4.29 5.05 1.42
N TYR A 16 -3.92 3.90 0.84
CA TYR A 16 -2.78 3.15 1.31
C TYR A 16 -1.49 3.97 1.17
N GLU A 17 -1.30 4.61 0.03
CA GLU A 17 -0.11 5.42 -0.21
C GLU A 17 -0.05 6.60 0.75
N TRP A 18 -1.20 7.22 1.01
CA TRP A 18 -1.26 8.34 1.93
C TRP A 18 -0.95 7.91 3.36
N VAL A 19 -1.55 6.81 3.81
CA VAL A 19 -1.29 6.28 5.15
C VAL A 19 0.18 5.90 5.29
N SER A 20 0.76 5.35 4.23
CA SER A 20 2.14 4.86 4.26
C SER A 20 3.18 5.96 4.10
N SER A 21 2.76 7.17 3.77
CA SER A 21 3.70 8.28 3.54
C SER A 21 4.22 8.89 4.83
N SER A 22 3.66 8.51 5.96
CA SER A 22 4.07 9.05 7.25
C SER A 22 4.21 7.91 8.25
N SER A 23 4.50 8.25 9.50
CA SER A 23 4.60 7.24 10.55
C SER A 23 3.24 6.56 10.73
N PRO A 24 3.24 5.31 11.20
CA PRO A 24 2.01 4.49 11.16
C PRO A 24 0.77 5.06 11.83
N THR A 25 0.92 5.96 12.79
CA THR A 25 -0.24 6.49 13.47
C THR A 25 -0.57 7.94 13.09
N GLU A 26 0.18 8.52 12.17
CA GLU A 26 -0.01 9.94 11.84
C GLU A 26 -1.13 10.17 10.84
N ASN A 27 -1.13 9.39 9.78
CA ASN A 27 -2.20 9.46 8.78
C ASN A 27 -3.03 8.21 8.86
N LYS A 28 -4.35 8.36 8.78
CA LYS A 28 -5.26 7.23 8.81
C LYS A 28 -6.27 7.36 7.70
N ALA A 29 -6.76 6.24 7.24
CA ALA A 29 -7.82 6.21 6.26
C ALA A 29 -8.74 5.04 6.56
N PHE A 30 -10.00 5.19 6.19
CA PHE A 30 -11.03 4.20 6.50
C PHE A 30 -11.87 3.96 5.25
N VAL A 31 -12.35 2.75 5.08
CA VAL A 31 -13.25 2.39 3.99
C VAL A 31 -14.57 1.97 4.61
N SER A 32 -15.68 2.54 4.11
CA SER A 32 -17.00 2.14 4.56
C SER A 32 -17.37 0.78 3.97
N ARG A 33 -17.76 -0.15 4.84
CA ARG A 33 -18.22 -1.46 4.38
C ARG A 33 -19.56 -1.36 3.67
N ILE A 34 -20.28 -0.27 3.91
CA ILE A 34 -21.63 -0.12 3.37
C ILE A 34 -21.62 0.60 2.03
N THR A 35 -20.87 1.72 1.93
CA THR A 35 -20.91 2.56 0.74
C THR A 35 -19.70 2.42 -0.17
N GLY A 36 -18.59 1.87 0.35
CA GLY A 36 -17.34 1.83 -0.40
C GLY A 36 -16.60 3.15 -0.42
N ASN A 37 -17.13 4.18 0.23
CA ASN A 37 -16.46 5.47 0.30
C ASN A 37 -15.26 5.41 1.24
N VAL A 38 -14.29 6.27 0.98
CA VAL A 38 -13.09 6.34 1.81
C VAL A 38 -13.09 7.65 2.60
N HIS A 39 -12.46 7.60 3.78
CA HIS A 39 -12.36 8.75 4.66
C HIS A 39 -10.91 8.90 5.09
N TRP A 40 -10.45 10.14 5.19
CA TRP A 40 -9.05 10.45 5.47
C TRP A 40 -8.94 11.19 6.80
N SER A 41 -7.87 10.93 7.53
CA SER A 41 -7.62 11.58 8.81
C SER A 41 -6.12 11.74 9.01
N SER A 42 -5.71 12.80 9.71
CA SER A 42 -4.30 13.02 10.00
C SER A 42 -4.16 13.70 11.36
N SER A 43 -3.13 13.31 12.09
CA SER A 43 -2.82 13.96 13.36
C SER A 43 -1.85 15.14 13.18
N ILE A 44 -1.31 15.30 11.96
CA ILE A 44 -0.33 16.35 11.71
C ILE A 44 -0.79 17.39 10.69
N ILE A 45 -1.84 17.09 9.94
CA ILE A 45 -2.40 18.02 8.94
C ILE A 45 -3.89 18.16 9.23
N ASP A 46 -4.36 19.41 9.22
CA ASP A 46 -5.78 19.65 9.39
C ASP A 46 -6.49 19.43 8.06
N LEU A 47 -7.30 18.40 8.01
CA LEU A 47 -8.09 18.10 6.82
C LEU A 47 -9.48 18.68 6.99
N ASP A 48 -10.06 19.15 5.89
CA ASP A 48 -11.40 19.70 5.93
C ASP A 48 -12.48 18.63 6.05
N GLU A 49 -12.11 17.39 6.12
CA GLU A 49 -13.07 16.30 6.18
C GLU A 49 -13.52 16.07 7.61
N GLU A 50 -14.82 16.03 7.82
CA GLU A 50 -15.40 15.64 9.11
C GLU A 50 -15.65 14.14 9.08
N LEU A 51 -15.07 13.43 10.03
CA LEU A 51 -15.26 12.00 10.09
C LEU A 51 -16.62 11.67 10.71
N PRO A 52 -17.27 10.58 10.25
CA PRO A 52 -18.49 10.11 10.90
C PRO A 52 -18.24 9.80 12.38
N GLU A 53 -19.27 9.96 13.18
CA GLU A 53 -19.14 9.69 14.61
C GLU A 53 -18.80 8.24 14.90
N ASP A 54 -19.26 7.32 14.05
CA ASP A 54 -19.03 5.90 14.23
C ASP A 54 -17.82 5.38 13.47
N ILE A 55 -16.87 6.27 13.14
CA ILE A 55 -15.72 5.90 12.30
C ILE A 55 -14.88 4.76 12.91
N GLU A 56 -14.94 4.60 14.22
CA GLU A 56 -14.17 3.55 14.88
C GLU A 56 -14.94 2.24 15.03
N ASP A 57 -16.15 2.19 14.51
CA ASP A 57 -16.92 0.95 14.55
C ASP A 57 -16.45 0.03 13.44
N GLY A 58 -15.74 -1.03 13.82
CA GLY A 58 -15.14 -1.96 12.85
C GLY A 58 -16.15 -2.75 12.04
N SER A 59 -17.41 -2.76 12.47
CA SER A 59 -18.45 -3.44 11.68
C SER A 59 -18.94 -2.56 10.53
N ILE A 60 -18.59 -1.26 10.55
CA ILE A 60 -19.01 -0.32 9.52
C ILE A 60 -17.82 0.16 8.70
N TYR A 61 -16.68 0.39 9.33
CA TYR A 61 -15.50 0.95 8.69
C TYR A 61 -14.28 0.07 8.90
N VAL A 62 -13.43 0.01 7.89
CA VAL A 62 -12.18 -0.75 7.94
C VAL A 62 -11.03 0.22 7.82
N SER A 63 -10.06 0.12 8.75
CA SER A 63 -8.84 0.92 8.67
C SER A 63 -7.95 0.40 7.56
N VAL A 64 -7.47 1.33 6.72
CA VAL A 64 -6.53 0.98 5.64
C VAL A 64 -5.16 0.75 6.28
N PRO A 65 -4.44 -0.31 5.90
CA PRO A 65 -3.19 -0.65 6.55
C PRO A 65 -2.04 0.24 6.10
N HIS A 66 -1.05 0.37 6.97
CA HIS A 66 0.22 0.99 6.64
C HIS A 66 1.10 -0.08 5.96
N LYS A 67 2.05 0.36 5.13
CA LYS A 67 2.91 -0.59 4.41
C LYS A 67 3.66 -1.52 5.36
N TYR A 68 3.98 -1.06 6.57
CA TYR A 68 4.66 -1.91 7.54
C TYR A 68 3.76 -3.06 8.01
N ASP A 69 2.45 -2.82 8.06
CA ASP A 69 1.51 -3.87 8.44
C ASP A 69 1.46 -5.00 7.41
N LEU A 70 1.80 -4.68 6.16
CA LEU A 70 1.75 -5.64 5.07
C LEU A 70 3.14 -6.13 4.66
N ASN A 71 4.17 -5.74 5.42
CA ASN A 71 5.56 -6.12 5.12
C ASN A 71 6.01 -5.67 3.74
N LEU A 72 5.56 -4.49 3.32
CA LEU A 72 5.88 -3.94 2.00
C LEU A 72 6.98 -2.88 2.06
N GLY A 73 7.69 -2.79 3.18
CA GLY A 73 8.81 -1.88 3.31
C GLY A 73 10.12 -2.59 3.08
N LYS A 74 10.96 -2.61 4.13
CA LYS A 74 12.29 -3.21 4.05
C LYS A 74 12.25 -4.67 3.58
N ASP A 75 11.29 -5.45 4.10
CA ASP A 75 11.24 -6.87 3.75
C ASP A 75 11.02 -7.07 2.25
N LEU A 76 10.20 -6.23 1.64
CA LEU A 76 9.97 -6.32 0.22
C LEU A 76 11.25 -6.01 -0.56
N ALA A 77 11.97 -4.97 -0.14
CA ALA A 77 13.21 -4.59 -0.82
C ALA A 77 14.24 -5.71 -0.72
N LEU A 78 14.36 -6.35 0.44
CA LEU A 78 15.31 -7.45 0.62
C LEU A 78 14.91 -8.66 -0.22
N THR A 79 13.61 -8.95 -0.31
CA THR A 79 13.14 -10.04 -1.14
C THR A 79 13.44 -9.79 -2.61
N PHE A 80 13.20 -8.56 -3.07
CA PHE A 80 13.53 -8.19 -4.44
C PHE A 80 15.01 -8.39 -4.72
N ALA A 81 15.85 -7.93 -3.79
CA ALA A 81 17.29 -8.05 -3.97
C ALA A 81 17.70 -9.51 -4.08
N ALA A 82 17.16 -10.37 -3.21
CA ALA A 82 17.52 -11.78 -3.23
C ALA A 82 17.07 -12.46 -4.52
N GLU A 83 15.92 -12.07 -5.05
CA GLU A 83 15.36 -12.73 -6.24
C GLU A 83 15.88 -12.18 -7.55
N ARG A 84 16.14 -10.86 -7.59
CA ARG A 84 16.40 -10.19 -8.87
C ARG A 84 17.82 -9.67 -9.01
N ILE A 85 18.49 -9.36 -7.92
CA ILE A 85 19.84 -8.82 -7.94
C ILE A 85 20.67 -9.46 -6.83
N ALA A 86 20.70 -10.79 -6.84
CA ALA A 86 21.33 -11.55 -5.77
C ALA A 86 22.77 -11.13 -5.51
N ASP A 87 23.49 -10.71 -6.54
CA ASP A 87 24.89 -10.29 -6.38
C ASP A 87 24.99 -9.03 -5.53
N SER A 88 23.95 -8.23 -5.46
CA SER A 88 23.94 -7.00 -4.67
C SER A 88 23.22 -7.16 -3.35
N TYR A 89 22.81 -8.37 -3.00
CA TYR A 89 21.98 -8.57 -1.81
C TYR A 89 22.66 -8.06 -0.54
N GLU A 90 23.92 -8.37 -0.35
CA GLU A 90 24.63 -7.94 0.86
C GLU A 90 24.72 -6.42 0.92
N THR A 91 24.96 -5.80 -0.22
CA THR A 91 25.01 -4.34 -0.27
C THR A 91 23.65 -3.76 0.14
N VAL A 92 22.56 -4.33 -0.39
CA VAL A 92 21.21 -3.87 -0.04
C VAL A 92 20.95 -4.09 1.45
N SER A 93 21.31 -5.26 1.96
CA SER A 93 21.11 -5.54 3.38
C SER A 93 21.84 -4.52 4.25
N ASN A 94 23.08 -4.16 3.88
CA ASN A 94 23.84 -3.16 4.64
C ASN A 94 23.22 -1.78 4.54
N ILE A 95 22.66 -1.43 3.37
CA ILE A 95 21.99 -0.16 3.18
C ILE A 95 20.84 -0.01 4.17
N PHE A 96 20.08 -1.08 4.39
CA PHE A 96 18.90 -1.00 5.25
C PHE A 96 19.24 -0.99 6.74
N ARG A 97 20.52 -1.01 7.09
CA ARG A 97 20.94 -0.76 8.46
C ARG A 97 21.26 0.72 8.70
N GLN A 98 21.11 1.55 7.68
CA GLN A 98 21.51 2.95 7.74
C GLN A 98 20.30 3.86 7.68
N ARG A 99 20.50 5.12 8.10
CA ARG A 99 19.48 6.13 7.92
C ARG A 99 19.34 6.46 6.44
N GLY A 100 18.12 6.84 6.05
CA GLY A 100 17.86 7.18 4.66
C GLY A 100 18.01 5.99 3.74
N ALA A 101 17.77 4.81 4.27
CA ALA A 101 18.03 3.57 3.55
C ALA A 101 17.27 3.48 2.23
N TYR A 102 16.01 3.90 2.23
CA TYR A 102 15.20 3.73 1.03
C TYR A 102 15.72 4.57 -0.13
N GLY A 103 16.14 5.80 0.15
CA GLY A 103 16.76 6.63 -0.88
C GLY A 103 18.04 6.03 -1.41
N LYS A 104 18.87 5.50 -0.50
CA LYS A 104 20.12 4.86 -0.89
C LYS A 104 19.87 3.61 -1.73
N PHE A 105 18.86 2.85 -1.35
CA PHE A 105 18.46 1.67 -2.12
C PHE A 105 18.07 2.05 -3.55
N LYS A 106 17.25 3.08 -3.70
CA LYS A 106 16.84 3.52 -5.04
C LYS A 106 18.01 4.06 -5.85
N ASP A 107 18.92 4.77 -5.18
CA ASP A 107 20.13 5.24 -5.88
C ASP A 107 20.95 4.08 -6.42
N LEU A 108 21.10 3.02 -5.62
CA LEU A 108 21.81 1.84 -6.07
C LEU A 108 21.14 1.21 -7.28
N LEU A 109 19.80 1.07 -7.20
CA LEU A 109 19.05 0.47 -8.29
C LEU A 109 19.15 1.29 -9.56
N GLU A 110 19.14 2.62 -9.43
CA GLU A 110 19.27 3.48 -10.61
C GLU A 110 20.64 3.32 -11.25
N ARG A 111 21.69 3.29 -10.42
CA ARG A 111 23.03 3.12 -10.95
C ARG A 111 23.22 1.79 -11.66
N GLU A 112 22.54 0.76 -11.21
CA GLU A 112 22.69 -0.59 -11.76
C GLU A 112 21.62 -0.93 -12.80
N GLY A 113 20.74 0.02 -13.09
CA GLY A 113 19.74 -0.19 -14.15
C GLY A 113 18.56 -1.03 -13.74
N HIS A 114 18.26 -1.10 -12.45
CA HIS A 114 17.18 -1.96 -11.96
C HIS A 114 16.01 -1.19 -11.38
N LEU A 115 16.01 0.14 -11.48
CA LEU A 115 14.98 0.93 -10.79
C LEU A 115 13.59 0.67 -11.35
N GLU A 116 13.45 0.55 -12.67
CA GLU A 116 12.14 0.29 -13.26
C GLU A 116 11.63 -1.09 -12.88
N ALA A 117 12.52 -2.07 -12.82
CA ALA A 117 12.12 -3.41 -12.39
C ALA A 117 11.62 -3.39 -10.95
N TRP A 118 12.26 -2.59 -10.10
CA TRP A 118 11.82 -2.44 -8.71
C TRP A 118 10.43 -1.82 -8.64
N TYR A 119 10.18 -0.76 -9.40
CA TYR A 119 8.86 -0.13 -9.37
C TYR A 119 7.77 -1.10 -9.80
N GLU A 120 8.05 -1.91 -10.81
CA GLU A 120 7.08 -2.90 -11.28
C GLU A 120 6.86 -3.98 -10.23
N TYR A 121 7.94 -4.46 -9.63
CA TYR A 121 7.88 -5.47 -8.58
C TYR A 121 7.08 -4.96 -7.39
N GLU A 122 7.36 -3.72 -6.99
CA GLU A 122 6.69 -3.10 -5.86
C GLU A 122 5.20 -2.91 -6.15
N ALA A 123 4.86 -2.42 -7.34
CA ALA A 123 3.46 -2.19 -7.69
C ALA A 123 2.67 -3.50 -7.67
N ASN A 124 3.26 -4.57 -8.21
CA ASN A 124 2.59 -5.87 -8.21
C ASN A 124 2.41 -6.40 -6.79
N ALA A 125 3.41 -6.22 -5.95
CA ALA A 125 3.33 -6.69 -4.57
C ALA A 125 2.27 -5.92 -3.79
N ILE A 126 2.19 -4.61 -4.01
CA ILE A 126 1.18 -3.78 -3.34
C ILE A 126 -0.21 -4.19 -3.79
N GLU A 127 -0.40 -4.36 -5.08
CA GLU A 127 -1.71 -4.76 -5.59
C GLU A 127 -2.16 -6.07 -4.99
N LEU A 128 -1.28 -7.05 -5.00
CA LEU A 128 -1.62 -8.36 -4.45
C LEU A 128 -1.93 -8.27 -2.96
N ALA A 129 -1.11 -7.55 -2.21
CA ALA A 129 -1.29 -7.43 -0.76
C ALA A 129 -2.60 -6.71 -0.42
N LEU A 130 -2.92 -5.65 -1.16
CA LEU A 130 -4.15 -4.92 -0.88
C LEU A 130 -5.38 -5.73 -1.25
N CYS A 131 -5.31 -6.49 -2.34
CA CYS A 131 -6.44 -7.35 -2.70
C CYS A 131 -6.64 -8.47 -1.67
N GLU A 132 -5.55 -9.02 -1.16
CA GLU A 132 -5.66 -10.03 -0.11
C GLU A 132 -6.21 -9.43 1.18
N TRP A 133 -5.72 -8.24 1.54
CA TRP A 133 -6.21 -7.54 2.71
C TRP A 133 -7.71 -7.27 2.59
N ALA A 134 -8.14 -6.77 1.43
CA ALA A 134 -9.55 -6.47 1.23
C ALA A 134 -10.41 -7.73 1.35
N ALA A 135 -9.93 -8.83 0.78
CA ALA A 135 -10.67 -10.09 0.87
C ALA A 135 -10.79 -10.55 2.32
N GLU A 136 -9.72 -10.41 3.09
CA GLU A 136 -9.75 -10.78 4.50
C GLU A 136 -10.71 -9.92 5.30
N GLN A 137 -10.89 -8.66 4.89
CA GLN A 137 -11.79 -7.75 5.56
C GLN A 137 -13.22 -7.86 5.06
N GLY A 138 -13.46 -8.70 4.05
CA GLY A 138 -14.80 -8.83 3.49
C GLY A 138 -15.18 -7.69 2.57
N LEU A 139 -14.22 -6.94 2.07
CA LEU A 139 -14.48 -5.85 1.13
C LEU A 139 -14.48 -6.37 -0.30
N LEU A 140 -15.35 -5.80 -1.12
CA LEU A 140 -15.36 -6.07 -2.55
C LEU A 140 -14.58 -4.99 -3.27
N ILE A 141 -13.60 -5.40 -4.09
CA ILE A 141 -12.88 -4.46 -4.93
C ILE A 141 -13.59 -4.40 -6.28
N ALA A 142 -13.93 -3.19 -6.72
CA ALA A 142 -14.59 -3.01 -7.99
C ALA A 142 -13.67 -3.42 -9.11
N GLU A 143 -14.19 -4.19 -10.05
CA GLU A 143 -13.42 -4.62 -11.19
C GLU A 143 -13.25 -3.49 -12.19
N GLY A 144 -12.27 -3.65 -13.04
CA GLY A 144 -12.04 -2.71 -14.09
C GLY A 144 -11.07 -1.63 -13.78
N SER A 145 -10.88 -1.31 -12.52
CA SER A 145 -9.95 -0.25 -12.19
C SER A 145 -8.52 -0.71 -12.29
N ALA A 146 -8.26 -1.95 -11.95
CA ALA A 146 -6.90 -2.44 -11.98
C ALA A 146 -6.59 -3.24 -13.20
N GLN A 147 -7.44 -3.37 -13.92
CA GLN A 147 -7.21 -4.22 -14.96
C GLN A 147 -6.50 -3.84 -16.01
N MET A 148 -6.95 -3.54 -15.52
CA MET A 148 -6.59 -3.43 -16.11
C MET A 148 -5.68 -3.64 -16.33
N SER A 149 -5.96 -3.69 -16.34
CA SER A 149 -5.23 -3.81 -16.54
C SER A 149 -4.55 -4.31 -17.02
N GLY A 150 -4.65 -4.35 -17.25
CA GLY A 150 -4.12 -4.64 -17.77
C GLY A 150 -3.52 -5.28 -18.06
N ARG A 151 -3.65 -5.51 -17.77
CA ARG A 151 -2.99 -6.14 -17.98
C ARG A 151 -2.73 -6.75 -18.75
N GLY A 152 -2.83 -6.66 -19.21
CA GLY A 152 -2.60 -7.01 -19.94
C GLY A 152 -2.65 -7.81 -20.36
N HIS A 153 -3.20 -8.06 -20.43
CA HIS A 153 -3.20 -8.65 -20.78
C HIS A 153 -3.05 -8.97 -21.47
N ARG A 154 -3.21 -9.08 -21.48
CA ARG A 154 -3.14 -9.38 -22.10
C ARG A 154 -2.68 -9.60 -22.73
#